data_c6dc7c637131a19013421e1fb1b0f722
#
_entry.id   c6dc7c637131a19013421e1fb1b0f722
#
_cell.length_a   1.000
_cell.length_b   1.000
_cell.length_c   1.000
_cell.angle_alpha   90.00
_cell.angle_beta   90.00
_cell.angle_gamma   90.00
#
_symmetry.space_group_name_H-M   'P 1'
#
loop_
_entity.id
_entity.type
_entity.pdbx_description
1 polymer ?
#
loop_
_entity_poly.entity_id
_entity_poly.type
_entity_poly.pdbx_seq_one_letter_code
_entity_poly.pdbx_strand_id
1 'polypeptide(L)'
;MDEQSRLLAQIFDVEYHVENYFYGHNVEAGTPLYNIFDEVWFEQNGEHIRPIGAHYGNEIGFFLRNMPWLDMILLVATHYQAHTPDEKLDLASFDRCYRCLVEILRRV
;
A
#
# COMPACT_ATOMS: atom_id res chain seq x y z
N MET A 1 3.43 -15.09 -12.15
CA MET A 1 3.97 -15.86 -10.99
C MET A 1 3.27 -17.20 -10.79
N ASP A 2 1.94 -17.27 -10.77
CA ASP A 2 1.19 -18.51 -10.53
C ASP A 2 1.54 -19.65 -11.53
N GLU A 3 1.61 -19.33 -12.82
CA GLU A 3 1.97 -20.31 -13.87
C GLU A 3 3.38 -20.89 -13.70
N GLN A 4 4.35 -20.05 -13.35
CA GLN A 4 5.72 -20.52 -13.09
C GLN A 4 5.80 -21.44 -11.87
N SER A 5 5.07 -21.11 -10.81
CA SER A 5 5.01 -21.94 -9.61
C SER A 5 4.35 -23.29 -9.90
N ARG A 6 3.30 -23.33 -10.73
CA ARG A 6 2.66 -24.58 -11.18
C ARG A 6 3.59 -25.45 -12.01
N LEU A 7 4.36 -24.84 -12.93
CA LEU A 7 5.34 -25.57 -13.72
C LEU A 7 6.45 -26.17 -12.85
N LEU A 8 6.94 -25.42 -11.87
CA LEU A 8 7.92 -25.94 -10.92
C LEU A 8 7.36 -27.10 -10.09
N ALA A 9 6.13 -26.99 -9.61
CA ALA A 9 5.47 -28.06 -8.89
C ALA A 9 5.35 -29.34 -9.72
N GLN A 10 5.02 -29.22 -11.01
CA GLN A 10 4.98 -30.38 -11.93
C GLN A 10 6.37 -31.00 -12.15
N ILE A 11 7.42 -30.17 -12.30
CA ILE A 11 8.80 -30.67 -12.50
C ILE A 11 9.28 -31.45 -11.26
N PHE A 12 8.93 -30.99 -10.07
CA PHE A 12 9.36 -31.58 -8.81
C PHE A 12 8.37 -32.59 -8.21
N ASP A 13 7.28 -32.89 -8.91
CA ASP A 13 6.22 -33.81 -8.48
C ASP A 13 5.72 -33.49 -7.07
N VAL A 14 5.41 -32.20 -6.82
CA VAL A 14 4.87 -31.70 -5.55
C VAL A 14 3.52 -31.04 -5.76
N GLU A 15 2.66 -31.09 -4.73
CA GLU A 15 1.40 -30.38 -4.75
C GLU A 15 1.63 -28.87 -4.61
N TYR A 16 0.87 -28.08 -5.37
CA TYR A 16 0.88 -26.64 -5.32
C TYR A 16 -0.52 -26.10 -5.04
N HIS A 17 -0.65 -25.39 -3.93
CA HIS A 17 -1.87 -24.73 -3.53
C HIS A 17 -1.64 -23.21 -3.41
N VAL A 18 -2.62 -22.42 -3.82
CA VAL A 18 -2.63 -20.97 -3.65
C VAL A 18 -3.66 -20.63 -2.59
N GLU A 19 -3.19 -20.08 -1.49
CA GLU A 19 -4.03 -19.55 -0.43
C GLU A 19 -3.80 -18.03 -0.29
N ASN A 20 -4.83 -17.29 0.10
CA ASN A 20 -4.74 -15.87 0.41
C ASN A 20 -4.10 -15.03 -0.72
N TYR A 21 -4.67 -15.12 -1.92
CA TYR A 21 -4.19 -14.38 -3.09
C TYR A 21 -4.44 -12.88 -2.91
N PHE A 22 -3.37 -12.08 -2.84
CA PHE A 22 -3.42 -10.64 -2.85
C PHE A 22 -3.30 -10.11 -4.28
N TYR A 23 -4.23 -9.23 -4.67
CA TYR A 23 -4.24 -8.62 -5.99
C TYR A 23 -3.25 -7.46 -6.05
N GLY A 24 -2.42 -7.45 -7.09
CA GLY A 24 -1.59 -6.29 -7.39
C GLY A 24 -2.47 -5.10 -7.76
N HIS A 25 -2.03 -3.90 -7.39
CA HIS A 25 -2.66 -2.65 -7.76
C HIS A 25 -1.59 -1.60 -8.03
N ASN A 26 -1.96 -0.59 -8.78
CA ASN A 26 -1.13 0.59 -9.00
C ASN A 26 -1.84 1.81 -8.41
N VAL A 27 -1.09 2.70 -7.80
CA VAL A 27 -1.56 4.06 -7.49
C VAL A 27 -1.30 4.91 -8.72
N GLU A 28 -2.36 5.51 -9.25
CA GLU A 28 -2.24 6.46 -10.36
C GLU A 28 -1.95 7.84 -9.81
N ALA A 29 -0.81 8.41 -10.21
CA ALA A 29 -0.51 9.80 -9.91
C ALA A 29 -1.49 10.72 -10.66
N GLY A 30 -1.91 11.80 -9.98
CA GLY A 30 -2.81 12.80 -10.58
C GLY A 30 -4.30 12.54 -10.38
N THR A 31 -4.69 11.50 -9.64
CA THR A 31 -6.08 11.38 -9.18
C THR A 31 -6.41 12.48 -8.17
N PRO A 32 -7.70 12.83 -7.97
CA PRO A 32 -8.08 13.88 -7.03
C PRO A 32 -7.51 13.66 -5.61
N LEU A 33 -7.64 12.45 -5.08
CA LEU A 33 -7.15 12.11 -3.74
C LEU A 33 -5.62 12.13 -3.68
N TYR A 34 -4.94 11.64 -4.73
CA TYR A 34 -3.48 11.71 -4.83
C TYR A 34 -2.98 13.16 -4.77
N ASN A 35 -3.61 14.06 -5.55
CA ASN A 35 -3.22 15.47 -5.59
C ASN A 35 -3.42 16.16 -4.24
N ILE A 36 -4.56 15.95 -3.58
CA ILE A 36 -4.81 16.47 -2.23
C ILE A 36 -3.76 15.95 -1.25
N PHE A 37 -3.44 14.65 -1.31
CA PHE A 37 -2.43 14.06 -0.45
C PHE A 37 -1.04 14.67 -0.69
N ASP A 38 -0.61 14.79 -1.94
CA ASP A 38 0.69 15.36 -2.29
C ASP A 38 0.82 16.82 -1.84
N GLU A 39 -0.21 17.64 -2.06
CA GLU A 39 -0.26 19.03 -1.58
C GLU A 39 -0.16 19.12 -0.06
N VAL A 40 -0.99 18.38 0.67
CA VAL A 40 -0.98 18.37 2.13
C VAL A 40 0.37 17.89 2.67
N TRP A 41 0.92 16.84 2.07
CA TRP A 41 2.21 16.31 2.47
C TRP A 41 3.33 17.32 2.25
N PHE A 42 3.34 17.98 1.08
CA PHE A 42 4.31 19.03 0.78
C PHE A 42 4.22 20.23 1.72
N GLU A 43 3.01 20.70 2.01
CA GLU A 43 2.78 21.81 2.96
C GLU A 43 3.30 21.48 4.37
N GLN A 44 3.17 20.24 4.81
CA GLN A 44 3.54 19.83 6.17
C GLN A 44 5.00 19.39 6.32
N ASN A 45 5.60 18.86 5.24
CA ASN A 45 6.91 18.21 5.31
C ASN A 45 7.97 18.82 4.36
N GLY A 46 7.57 19.69 3.41
CA GLY A 46 8.48 20.34 2.47
C GLY A 46 8.96 19.46 1.31
N GLU A 47 8.39 18.27 1.15
CA GLU A 47 8.72 17.35 0.07
C GLU A 47 7.47 16.70 -0.52
N HIS A 48 7.51 16.37 -1.81
CA HIS A 48 6.43 15.67 -2.48
C HIS A 48 6.45 14.17 -2.17
N ILE A 49 5.27 13.54 -2.20
CA ILE A 49 5.17 12.08 -2.08
C ILE A 49 5.85 11.40 -3.27
N ARG A 50 6.41 10.21 -3.03
CA ARG A 50 7.06 9.40 -4.06
C ARG A 50 6.42 8.03 -4.10
N PRO A 51 5.61 7.73 -5.13
CA PRO A 51 5.11 6.38 -5.32
C PRO A 51 6.27 5.40 -5.49
N ILE A 52 6.24 4.29 -4.80
CA ILE A 52 7.21 3.21 -4.92
C ILE A 52 6.52 1.90 -5.25
N GLY A 53 7.15 1.09 -6.09
CA GLY A 53 6.74 -0.29 -6.27
C GLY A 53 7.22 -1.15 -5.11
N ALA A 54 6.34 -2.00 -4.58
CA ALA A 54 6.66 -2.90 -3.49
C ALA A 54 6.12 -4.31 -3.73
N HIS A 55 6.79 -5.31 -3.21
CA HIS A 55 6.42 -6.72 -3.32
C HIS A 55 5.70 -7.22 -2.06
N TYR A 56 4.64 -6.51 -1.66
CA TYR A 56 3.77 -6.98 -0.59
C TYR A 56 2.31 -6.76 -0.97
N GLY A 57 1.43 -7.60 -0.43
CA GLY A 57 0.00 -7.46 -0.60
C GLY A 57 -0.60 -6.57 0.49
N ASN A 58 -1.66 -5.87 0.14
CA ASN A 58 -2.49 -5.12 1.07
C ASN A 58 -3.96 -5.15 0.63
N GLU A 59 -4.83 -4.62 1.47
CA GLU A 59 -6.28 -4.66 1.28
C GLU A 59 -6.76 -3.83 0.08
N ILE A 60 -6.00 -2.83 -0.37
CA ILE A 60 -6.36 -1.99 -1.53
C ILE A 60 -6.63 -2.85 -2.76
N GLY A 61 -5.81 -3.88 -3.00
CA GLY A 61 -5.99 -4.77 -4.14
C GLY A 61 -7.36 -5.46 -4.17
N PHE A 62 -7.93 -5.80 -3.01
CA PHE A 62 -9.28 -6.38 -2.91
C PHE A 62 -10.36 -5.35 -3.19
N PHE A 63 -10.22 -4.13 -2.68
CA PHE A 63 -11.17 -3.05 -2.95
C PHE A 63 -11.18 -2.69 -4.44
N LEU A 64 -10.03 -2.43 -5.04
CA LEU A 64 -9.92 -2.03 -6.44
C LEU A 64 -10.35 -3.13 -7.43
N ARG A 65 -10.22 -4.41 -7.06
CA ARG A 65 -10.77 -5.49 -7.88
C ARG A 65 -12.28 -5.41 -8.02
N ASN A 66 -12.99 -5.07 -6.94
CA ASN A 66 -14.44 -5.05 -6.90
C ASN A 66 -15.02 -3.67 -7.23
N MET A 67 -14.22 -2.62 -7.01
CA MET A 67 -14.59 -1.22 -7.19
C MET A 67 -13.45 -0.47 -7.89
N PRO A 68 -13.20 -0.75 -9.20
CA PRO A 68 -12.06 -0.18 -9.94
C PRO A 68 -12.13 1.34 -10.14
N TRP A 69 -13.27 1.94 -9.88
CA TRP A 69 -13.49 3.40 -9.93
C TRP A 69 -13.10 4.11 -8.63
N LEU A 70 -12.72 3.37 -7.58
CA LEU A 70 -12.42 3.94 -6.27
C LEU A 70 -11.04 4.59 -6.30
N ASP A 71 -10.97 5.87 -5.92
CA ASP A 71 -9.70 6.57 -5.73
C ASP A 71 -9.16 6.24 -4.33
N MET A 72 -7.99 5.61 -4.26
CA MET A 72 -7.43 5.10 -3.02
C MET A 72 -5.95 5.43 -2.89
N ILE A 73 -5.54 5.78 -1.70
CA ILE A 73 -4.15 5.92 -1.30
C ILE A 73 -3.87 5.08 -0.06
N LEU A 74 -2.61 4.70 0.11
CA LEU A 74 -2.12 4.04 1.31
C LEU A 74 -1.26 5.03 2.11
N LEU A 75 -1.73 5.43 3.28
CA LEU A 75 -1.00 6.27 4.21
C LEU A 75 -0.60 5.45 5.43
N VAL A 76 0.68 5.20 5.59
CA VAL A 76 1.21 4.32 6.64
C VAL A 76 2.35 5.00 7.39
N ALA A 77 2.30 4.93 8.72
CA ALA A 77 3.41 5.33 9.57
C ALA A 77 4.59 4.34 9.42
N THR A 78 5.80 4.83 9.59
CA THR A 78 7.00 4.00 9.55
C THR A 78 7.00 2.98 10.67
N HIS A 79 7.16 1.72 10.31
CA HIS A 79 7.29 0.62 11.25
C HIS A 79 8.51 -0.23 10.89
N TYR A 80 9.03 -0.93 11.87
CA TYR A 80 10.21 -1.78 11.75
C TYR A 80 9.87 -3.19 12.20
N GLN A 81 10.47 -4.18 11.56
CA GLN A 81 10.31 -5.59 11.91
C GLN A 81 8.85 -6.05 11.96
N ALA A 82 8.04 -5.61 10.98
CA ALA A 82 6.64 -6.01 10.87
C ALA A 82 6.45 -7.53 10.97
N HIS A 83 5.38 -7.95 11.65
CA HIS A 83 5.02 -9.35 11.86
C HIS A 83 6.02 -10.16 12.69
N THR A 84 6.81 -9.51 13.54
CA THR A 84 7.70 -10.14 14.49
C THR A 84 7.41 -9.69 15.92
N PRO A 85 7.86 -10.41 16.97
CA PRO A 85 7.73 -9.97 18.36
C PRO A 85 8.44 -8.64 18.67
N ASP A 86 9.38 -8.23 17.83
CA ASP A 86 10.17 -7.00 17.98
C ASP A 86 9.61 -5.84 17.13
N GLU A 87 8.39 -5.95 16.64
CA GLU A 87 7.75 -4.91 15.84
C GLU A 87 7.68 -3.57 16.59
N LYS A 88 8.04 -2.50 15.92
CA LYS A 88 8.11 -1.14 16.48
C LYS A 88 7.48 -0.14 15.53
N LEU A 89 6.77 0.82 16.10
CA LEU A 89 6.21 1.97 15.39
C LEU A 89 7.04 3.22 15.69
N ASP A 90 7.39 3.97 14.64
CA ASP A 90 7.95 5.32 14.77
C ASP A 90 6.83 6.30 15.11
N LEU A 91 6.79 6.77 16.36
CA LEU A 91 5.75 7.67 16.85
C LEU A 91 5.79 9.05 16.18
N ALA A 92 6.97 9.52 15.77
CA ALA A 92 7.10 10.78 15.06
C ALA A 92 6.50 10.68 13.63
N SER A 93 6.70 9.55 12.96
CA SER A 93 6.07 9.30 11.66
C SER A 93 4.56 9.11 11.79
N PHE A 94 4.10 8.46 12.86
CA PHE A 94 2.68 8.32 13.15
C PHE A 94 2.00 9.68 13.33
N ASP A 95 2.60 10.60 14.09
CA ASP A 95 2.08 11.96 14.27
C ASP A 95 2.02 12.74 12.93
N ARG A 96 3.04 12.60 12.08
CA ARG A 96 3.01 13.19 10.72
C ARG A 96 1.86 12.63 9.88
N CYS A 97 1.70 11.31 9.84
CA CYS A 97 0.61 10.66 9.12
C CYS A 97 -0.76 11.09 9.65
N TYR A 98 -0.92 11.15 10.96
CA TYR A 98 -2.17 11.57 11.60
C TYR A 98 -2.55 13.00 11.20
N ARG A 99 -1.61 13.96 11.29
CA ARG A 99 -1.85 15.36 10.87
C ARG A 99 -2.18 15.46 9.39
N CYS A 100 -1.48 14.69 8.55
CA CYS A 100 -1.77 14.61 7.12
C CYS A 100 -3.18 14.09 6.86
N LEU A 101 -3.58 12.99 7.50
CA LEU A 101 -4.92 12.42 7.37
C LEU A 101 -6.02 13.41 7.77
N VAL A 102 -5.85 14.09 8.91
CA VAL A 102 -6.82 15.10 9.38
C VAL A 102 -6.99 16.22 8.36
N GLU A 103 -5.92 16.68 7.75
CA GLU A 103 -5.99 17.75 6.76
C GLU A 103 -6.56 17.27 5.42
N ILE A 104 -6.23 16.06 4.97
CA ILE A 104 -6.86 15.45 3.80
C ILE A 104 -8.38 15.39 3.98
N LEU A 105 -8.85 14.89 5.14
CA LEU A 105 -10.28 14.77 5.45
C LEU A 105 -11.03 16.12 5.51
N ARG A 106 -10.31 17.24 5.65
CA ARG A 106 -10.91 18.57 5.57
C ARG A 106 -11.06 19.09 4.14
N ARG A 107 -10.33 18.50 3.18
CA ARG A 107 -10.28 18.94 1.78
C ARG A 107 -11.10 18.06 0.82
N VAL A 108 -11.53 16.88 1.28
CA VAL A 108 -12.39 15.97 0.50
C VAL A 108 -13.87 16.19 0.72
#